data_5104640e6fe72f9d8a293300ab2e036b
#
_entry.id   5104640e6fe72f9d8a293300ab2e036b
#
_cell.length_a   1.000
_cell.length_b   1.000
_cell.length_c   1.000
_cell.angle_alpha   90.00
_cell.angle_beta   90.00
_cell.angle_gamma   90.00
#
_symmetry.space_group_name_H-M   'P 1'
#
loop_
_entity.id
_entity.type
_entity.pdbx_description
1 polymer ?
#
loop_
_entity_poly.entity_id
_entity_poly.type
_entity_poly.pdbx_seq_one_letter_code
_entity_poly.pdbx_strand_id
1 'polypeptide(L)'
;MEIHYEYAIKRGDHRIIVLPIYNMEALEALLTRRSCKSYRPEMPSEEVLNKILEAGTFAPSGRGAQAAIIVAVTNKEVRDQLSQMNAEILGTKADPFYGAPVVLVVLADRTKHTYLYDGSAVMENLQLAAHALGLGSCWIHRAKQEFDSEAGKALLKSWGIEGDYEGIG
;
A
#
# COMPACT_ATOMS: atom_id res chain seq x y z
N MET A 1 4.08 25.92 -10.76
CA MET A 1 3.09 24.87 -10.51
C MET A 1 2.96 24.09 -11.79
N GLU A 2 3.65 22.94 -11.89
CA GLU A 2 3.51 22.06 -13.05
C GLU A 2 2.21 21.29 -12.91
N ILE A 3 1.33 21.44 -13.90
CA ILE A 3 0.05 20.72 -13.95
C ILE A 3 0.29 19.47 -14.81
N HIS A 4 0.29 18.31 -14.19
CA HIS A 4 0.25 17.04 -14.91
C HIS A 4 -1.21 16.68 -15.20
N TYR A 5 -1.46 16.12 -16.38
CA TYR A 5 -2.81 15.80 -16.84
C TYR A 5 -3.00 14.29 -16.98
N GLU A 6 -4.01 13.74 -16.32
CA GLU A 6 -4.48 12.37 -16.56
C GLU A 6 -5.61 12.35 -17.60
N TYR A 7 -5.63 11.32 -18.43
CA TYR A 7 -6.67 11.13 -19.45
C TYR A 7 -7.79 10.26 -18.89
N ALA A 8 -8.98 10.81 -18.69
CA ALA A 8 -10.18 10.04 -18.38
C ALA A 8 -11.02 9.83 -19.65
N ILE A 9 -11.24 8.57 -20.03
CA ILE A 9 -12.14 8.21 -21.14
C ILE A 9 -13.52 7.94 -20.56
N LYS A 10 -14.49 8.80 -20.88
CA LYS A 10 -15.88 8.56 -20.55
C LYS A 10 -16.49 7.59 -21.57
N ARG A 11 -17.09 6.50 -21.13
CA ARG A 11 -17.75 5.50 -22.01
C ARG A 11 -18.79 6.20 -22.89
N GLY A 12 -18.59 6.18 -24.22
CA GLY A 12 -19.50 6.74 -25.21
C GLY A 12 -19.20 8.18 -25.64
N ASP A 13 -18.20 8.85 -25.12
CA ASP A 13 -17.71 10.14 -25.58
C ASP A 13 -16.24 10.00 -25.98
N HIS A 14 -15.91 10.23 -27.25
CA HIS A 14 -14.54 10.18 -27.75
C HIS A 14 -13.69 11.40 -27.35
N ARG A 15 -14.21 12.25 -26.46
CA ARG A 15 -13.45 13.39 -25.91
C ARG A 15 -12.61 12.95 -24.73
N ILE A 16 -11.30 13.14 -24.88
CA ILE A 16 -10.35 12.98 -23.78
C ILE A 16 -10.54 14.15 -22.83
N ILE A 17 -11.02 13.90 -21.62
CA ILE A 17 -11.07 14.89 -20.57
C ILE A 17 -9.73 14.81 -19.84
N VAL A 18 -8.90 15.82 -20.01
CA VAL A 18 -7.66 15.98 -19.29
C VAL A 18 -7.99 16.59 -17.93
N LEU A 19 -7.90 15.81 -16.86
CA LEU A 19 -8.03 16.33 -15.51
C LEU A 19 -6.65 16.79 -15.01
N PRO A 20 -6.52 17.98 -14.44
CA PRO A 20 -5.26 18.39 -13.85
C PRO A 20 -4.95 17.50 -12.65
N ILE A 21 -3.84 16.76 -12.72
CA ILE A 21 -3.28 16.13 -11.53
C ILE A 21 -2.61 17.26 -10.74
N TYR A 22 -3.20 17.63 -9.61
CA TYR A 22 -2.53 18.52 -8.68
C TYR A 22 -1.36 17.75 -8.07
N ASN A 23 -0.13 18.15 -8.41
CA ASN A 23 1.02 17.79 -7.59
C ASN A 23 0.87 18.52 -6.26
N MET A 24 0.48 17.77 -5.23
CA MET A 24 0.39 18.30 -3.88
C MET A 24 1.79 18.60 -3.35
N GLU A 25 1.99 19.78 -2.80
CA GLU A 25 3.24 20.12 -2.14
C GLU A 25 3.50 19.20 -0.93
N ALA A 26 4.77 18.87 -0.68
CA ALA A 26 5.13 17.90 0.36
C ALA A 26 4.59 18.29 1.76
N LEU A 27 4.66 19.56 2.13
CA LEU A 27 4.11 20.03 3.41
C LEU A 27 2.59 19.91 3.45
N GLU A 28 1.90 20.17 2.35
CA GLU A 28 0.46 19.99 2.26
C GLU A 28 0.09 18.52 2.43
N ALA A 29 0.80 17.60 1.78
CA ALA A 29 0.56 16.16 1.94
C ALA A 29 0.72 15.72 3.40
N LEU A 30 1.80 16.13 4.07
CA LEU A 30 2.07 15.84 5.47
C LEU A 30 0.98 16.36 6.42
N LEU A 31 0.49 17.58 6.18
CA LEU A 31 -0.49 18.23 7.06
C LEU A 31 -1.93 17.77 6.82
N THR A 32 -2.24 17.31 5.60
CA THR A 32 -3.63 17.03 5.19
C THR A 32 -3.97 15.55 5.05
N ARG A 33 -2.97 14.65 4.93
CA ARG A 33 -3.21 13.21 4.87
C ARG A 33 -4.04 12.73 6.08
N ARG A 34 -5.06 11.92 5.80
CA ARG A 34 -5.87 11.25 6.84
C ARG A 34 -6.10 9.79 6.45
N SER A 35 -6.31 8.93 7.44
CA SER A 35 -6.72 7.54 7.20
C SER A 35 -8.11 7.51 6.58
N CYS A 36 -8.21 6.87 5.41
CA CYS A 36 -9.47 6.62 4.72
C CYS A 36 -10.00 5.24 5.09
N LYS A 37 -11.28 5.14 5.43
CA LYS A 37 -11.94 3.89 5.87
C LYS A 37 -13.20 3.59 5.06
N SER A 38 -13.23 4.06 3.82
CA SER A 38 -14.27 3.77 2.84
C SER A 38 -13.68 4.00 1.46
N TYR A 39 -13.78 3.02 0.61
CA TYR A 39 -13.15 3.06 -0.72
C TYR A 39 -14.18 2.78 -1.80
N ARG A 40 -13.89 3.29 -2.99
CA ARG A 40 -14.58 2.93 -4.22
C ARG A 40 -14.03 1.61 -4.74
N PRO A 41 -14.81 0.82 -5.50
CA PRO A 41 -14.35 -0.47 -6.04
C PRO A 41 -13.40 -0.33 -7.24
N GLU A 42 -13.24 0.87 -7.79
CA GLU A 42 -12.40 1.10 -8.95
C GLU A 42 -10.91 0.94 -8.59
N MET A 43 -10.22 0.15 -9.40
CA MET A 43 -8.77 -0.02 -9.28
C MET A 43 -8.05 1.26 -9.69
N PRO A 44 -7.03 1.71 -8.94
CA PRO A 44 -6.12 2.74 -9.43
C PRO A 44 -5.42 2.25 -10.71
N SER A 45 -5.02 3.17 -11.58
CA SER A 45 -4.24 2.80 -12.76
C SER A 45 -2.88 2.23 -12.34
N GLU A 46 -2.33 1.36 -13.19
CA GLU A 46 -1.01 0.77 -12.96
C GLU A 46 0.08 1.86 -12.83
N GLU A 47 -0.01 2.92 -13.62
CA GLU A 47 0.90 4.06 -13.55
C GLU A 47 0.89 4.72 -12.16
N VAL A 48 -0.30 5.00 -11.63
CA VAL A 48 -0.45 5.62 -10.29
C VAL A 48 0.05 4.67 -9.21
N LEU A 49 -0.29 3.37 -9.31
CA LEU A 49 0.18 2.37 -8.36
C LEU A 49 1.70 2.27 -8.37
N ASN A 50 2.33 2.24 -9.54
CA ASN A 50 3.79 2.18 -9.67
C ASN A 50 4.48 3.41 -9.08
N LYS A 51 3.94 4.61 -9.25
CA LYS A 51 4.46 5.83 -8.60
C LYS A 51 4.42 5.74 -7.07
N ILE A 52 3.35 5.17 -6.51
CA ILE A 52 3.23 4.96 -5.06
C ILE A 52 4.28 3.95 -4.59
N LEU A 53 4.41 2.82 -5.29
CA LEU A 53 5.39 1.78 -4.97
C LEU A 53 6.81 2.32 -5.04
N GLU A 54 7.14 3.06 -6.10
CA GLU A 54 8.42 3.71 -6.27
C GLU A 54 8.73 4.63 -5.09
N ALA A 55 7.79 5.52 -4.71
CA ALA A 55 7.97 6.41 -3.56
C ALA A 55 8.25 5.64 -2.25
N GLY A 56 7.61 4.48 -2.06
CA GLY A 56 7.88 3.58 -0.94
C GLY A 56 9.34 3.12 -0.90
N THR A 57 9.93 2.80 -2.05
CA THR A 57 11.32 2.32 -2.15
C THR A 57 12.37 3.41 -1.84
N PHE A 58 11.98 4.67 -1.88
CA PHE A 58 12.85 5.81 -1.52
C PHE A 58 12.83 6.16 -0.02
N ALA A 59 12.13 5.39 0.81
CA ALA A 59 12.17 5.59 2.25
C ALA A 59 13.61 5.38 2.79
N PRO A 60 14.03 6.19 3.77
CA PRO A 60 15.35 6.00 4.39
C PRO A 60 15.41 4.66 5.13
N SER A 61 16.60 4.07 5.18
CA SER A 61 16.84 2.85 5.96
C SER A 61 18.14 2.93 6.75
N GLY A 62 18.19 2.26 7.90
CA GLY A 62 19.37 2.24 8.73
C GLY A 62 20.57 1.67 7.98
N ARG A 63 21.66 2.46 7.89
CA ARG A 63 22.89 2.10 7.16
C ARG A 63 22.68 1.77 5.68
N GLY A 64 21.57 2.22 5.08
CA GLY A 64 21.20 1.87 3.70
C GLY A 64 20.89 0.39 3.51
N ALA A 65 20.44 -0.32 4.55
CA ALA A 65 20.26 -1.77 4.53
C ALA A 65 19.06 -2.23 3.66
N GLN A 66 18.13 -1.32 3.31
CA GLN A 66 16.96 -1.62 2.48
C GLN A 66 16.20 -2.87 2.95
N ALA A 67 15.89 -2.90 4.27
CA ALA A 67 15.32 -4.05 4.94
C ALA A 67 13.89 -4.40 4.47
N ALA A 68 13.17 -3.41 3.94
CA ALA A 68 11.76 -3.57 3.59
C ALA A 68 11.55 -3.93 2.12
N ILE A 69 10.53 -4.76 1.88
CA ILE A 69 9.97 -5.07 0.56
C ILE A 69 8.49 -4.73 0.56
N ILE A 70 7.94 -4.45 -0.63
CA ILE A 70 6.54 -4.10 -0.81
C ILE A 70 5.92 -5.11 -1.78
N VAL A 71 4.79 -5.72 -1.38
CA VAL A 71 4.00 -6.59 -2.23
C VAL A 71 2.69 -5.90 -2.57
N ALA A 72 2.45 -5.63 -3.84
CA ALA A 72 1.19 -5.08 -4.32
C ALA A 72 0.19 -6.21 -4.61
N VAL A 73 -0.86 -6.31 -3.82
CA VAL A 73 -1.93 -7.28 -3.97
C VAL A 73 -3.09 -6.64 -4.70
N THR A 74 -3.20 -6.94 -5.99
CA THR A 74 -4.25 -6.47 -6.90
C THR A 74 -5.24 -7.59 -7.28
N ASN A 75 -4.87 -8.85 -7.03
CA ASN A 75 -5.76 -9.99 -7.21
C ASN A 75 -6.80 -10.03 -6.10
N LYS A 76 -8.08 -10.03 -6.49
CA LYS A 76 -9.20 -9.98 -5.56
C LYS A 76 -9.24 -11.16 -4.60
N GLU A 77 -8.94 -12.35 -5.07
CA GLU A 77 -9.00 -13.58 -4.26
C GLU A 77 -7.94 -13.54 -3.16
N VAL A 78 -6.71 -13.13 -3.50
CA VAL A 78 -5.61 -12.98 -2.53
C VAL A 78 -5.92 -11.84 -1.55
N ARG A 79 -6.47 -10.72 -2.04
CA ARG A 79 -6.92 -9.61 -1.21
C ARG A 79 -7.98 -10.05 -0.19
N ASP A 80 -8.96 -10.84 -0.62
CA ASP A 80 -10.03 -11.32 0.23
C ASP A 80 -9.51 -12.36 1.25
N GLN A 81 -8.53 -13.19 0.86
CA GLN A 81 -7.83 -14.10 1.78
C GLN A 81 -7.10 -13.33 2.89
N LEU A 82 -6.35 -12.28 2.56
CA LEU A 82 -5.69 -11.42 3.54
C LEU A 82 -6.71 -10.74 4.45
N SER A 83 -7.83 -10.25 3.89
CA SER A 83 -8.91 -9.65 4.68
C SER A 83 -9.49 -10.64 5.69
N GLN A 84 -9.71 -11.88 5.29
CA GLN A 84 -10.21 -12.92 6.20
C GLN A 84 -9.20 -13.20 7.31
N MET A 85 -7.92 -13.39 6.99
CA MET A 85 -6.85 -13.63 7.98
C MET A 85 -6.78 -12.48 9.00
N ASN A 86 -6.82 -11.24 8.52
CA ASN A 86 -6.79 -10.05 9.38
C ASN A 86 -8.04 -9.95 10.25
N ALA A 87 -9.23 -10.26 9.69
CA ALA A 87 -10.49 -10.26 10.41
C ALA A 87 -10.54 -11.32 11.52
N GLU A 88 -10.02 -12.52 11.27
CA GLU A 88 -9.90 -13.60 12.25
C GLU A 88 -9.04 -13.17 13.45
N ILE A 89 -7.86 -12.56 13.19
CA ILE A 89 -6.99 -12.04 14.24
C ILE A 89 -7.67 -10.92 15.03
N LEU A 90 -8.41 -10.05 14.35
CA LEU A 90 -9.18 -8.96 14.99
C LEU A 90 -10.40 -9.46 15.78
N GLY A 91 -10.91 -10.67 15.49
CA GLY A 91 -12.12 -11.20 16.08
C GLY A 91 -13.39 -10.57 15.50
N THR A 92 -13.41 -10.22 14.23
CA THR A 92 -14.53 -9.59 13.53
C THR A 92 -14.95 -10.37 12.29
N LYS A 93 -16.16 -10.11 11.80
CA LYS A 93 -16.66 -10.58 10.49
C LYS A 93 -16.62 -9.47 9.43
N ALA A 94 -16.32 -8.23 9.83
CA ALA A 94 -16.23 -7.12 8.91
C ALA A 94 -14.90 -7.17 8.13
N ASP A 95 -14.89 -6.60 6.93
CA ASP A 95 -13.65 -6.43 6.14
C ASP A 95 -12.75 -5.36 6.78
N PRO A 96 -11.57 -5.73 7.36
CA PRO A 96 -10.67 -4.76 7.98
C PRO A 96 -10.02 -3.81 6.97
N PHE A 97 -10.11 -4.11 5.69
CA PHE A 97 -9.58 -3.28 4.60
C PHE A 97 -10.60 -2.29 4.04
N TYR A 98 -11.81 -2.23 4.64
CA TYR A 98 -12.85 -1.23 4.32
C TYR A 98 -13.27 -1.20 2.85
N GLY A 99 -13.19 -2.33 2.15
CA GLY A 99 -13.52 -2.43 0.73
C GLY A 99 -12.42 -1.91 -0.22
N ALA A 100 -11.22 -1.63 0.27
CA ALA A 100 -10.11 -1.22 -0.60
C ALA A 100 -9.82 -2.29 -1.66
N PRO A 101 -9.73 -1.93 -2.96
CA PRO A 101 -9.49 -2.90 -4.03
C PRO A 101 -8.02 -3.36 -4.11
N VAL A 102 -7.09 -2.58 -3.53
CA VAL A 102 -5.65 -2.88 -3.49
C VAL A 102 -5.17 -2.92 -2.05
N VAL A 103 -4.31 -3.88 -1.75
CA VAL A 103 -3.57 -3.96 -0.49
C VAL A 103 -2.08 -3.92 -0.79
N LEU A 104 -1.34 -3.00 -0.17
CA LEU A 104 0.11 -2.95 -0.22
C LEU A 104 0.64 -3.56 1.07
N VAL A 105 1.25 -4.72 0.97
CA VAL A 105 1.85 -5.40 2.13
C VAL A 105 3.30 -4.96 2.24
N VAL A 106 3.68 -4.40 3.38
CA VAL A 106 5.07 -4.08 3.70
C VAL A 106 5.62 -5.14 4.64
N LEU A 107 6.69 -5.78 4.20
CA LEU A 107 7.44 -6.78 4.95
C LEU A 107 8.86 -6.28 5.20
N ALA A 108 9.48 -6.63 6.31
CA ALA A 108 10.85 -6.22 6.59
C ALA A 108 11.70 -7.37 7.14
N ASP A 109 12.93 -7.48 6.65
CA ASP A 109 13.92 -8.50 7.00
C ASP A 109 14.38 -8.36 8.46
N ARG A 110 13.98 -9.29 9.32
CA ARG A 110 14.32 -9.32 10.77
C ARG A 110 15.81 -9.40 11.04
N THR A 111 16.62 -9.80 10.08
CA THR A 111 18.08 -9.84 10.24
C THR A 111 18.72 -8.46 10.28
N LYS A 112 17.99 -7.42 9.88
CA LYS A 112 18.47 -6.03 9.89
C LYS A 112 18.05 -5.35 11.20
N HIS A 113 18.99 -4.69 11.85
CA HIS A 113 18.78 -4.10 13.18
C HIS A 113 17.64 -3.08 13.26
N THR A 114 17.40 -2.34 12.18
CA THR A 114 16.40 -1.26 12.11
C THR A 114 15.13 -1.63 11.34
N TYR A 115 14.91 -2.89 11.05
CA TYR A 115 13.87 -3.36 10.12
C TYR A 115 12.47 -2.81 10.40
N LEU A 116 12.07 -2.71 11.68
CA LEU A 116 10.76 -2.16 12.05
C LEU A 116 10.62 -0.68 11.70
N TYR A 117 11.68 0.09 11.96
CA TYR A 117 11.71 1.52 11.66
C TYR A 117 11.79 1.76 10.15
N ASP A 118 12.60 0.97 9.46
CA ASP A 118 12.75 1.03 7.99
C ASP A 118 11.41 0.72 7.31
N GLY A 119 10.73 -0.36 7.73
CA GLY A 119 9.41 -0.71 7.23
C GLY A 119 8.33 0.34 7.54
N SER A 120 8.40 0.96 8.73
CA SER A 120 7.48 2.05 9.10
C SER A 120 7.70 3.29 8.25
N ALA A 121 8.94 3.62 7.89
CA ALA A 121 9.25 4.72 6.98
C ALA A 121 8.72 4.44 5.57
N VAL A 122 8.81 3.19 5.09
CA VAL A 122 8.19 2.77 3.82
C VAL A 122 6.68 2.96 3.87
N MET A 123 6.00 2.53 4.94
CA MET A 123 4.54 2.73 5.12
C MET A 123 4.15 4.20 5.04
N GLU A 124 4.91 5.09 5.66
CA GLU A 124 4.64 6.53 5.61
C GLU A 124 4.80 7.09 4.20
N ASN A 125 5.89 6.73 3.50
CA ASN A 125 6.11 7.16 2.12
C ASN A 125 4.97 6.70 1.19
N LEU A 126 4.51 5.44 1.31
CA LEU A 126 3.39 4.92 0.54
C LEU A 126 2.11 5.72 0.78
N GLN A 127 1.80 6.04 2.04
CA GLN A 127 0.61 6.78 2.41
C GLN A 127 0.65 8.24 1.92
N LEU A 128 1.80 8.90 2.04
CA LEU A 128 1.99 10.26 1.55
C LEU A 128 1.90 10.32 0.03
N ALA A 129 2.54 9.38 -0.68
CA ALA A 129 2.47 9.29 -2.13
C ALA A 129 1.03 9.04 -2.61
N ALA A 130 0.30 8.11 -1.98
CA ALA A 130 -1.10 7.87 -2.31
C ALA A 130 -1.93 9.14 -2.15
N HIS A 131 -1.76 9.88 -1.02
CA HIS A 131 -2.48 11.12 -0.76
C HIS A 131 -2.13 12.21 -1.77
N ALA A 132 -0.85 12.39 -2.07
CA ALA A 132 -0.38 13.37 -3.06
C ALA A 132 -0.91 13.08 -4.48
N LEU A 133 -1.21 11.82 -4.79
CA LEU A 133 -1.80 11.38 -6.05
C LEU A 133 -3.34 11.27 -6.00
N GLY A 134 -3.98 11.84 -4.96
CA GLY A 134 -5.44 11.91 -4.83
C GLY A 134 -6.11 10.62 -4.38
N LEU A 135 -5.35 9.64 -3.86
CA LEU A 135 -5.88 8.38 -3.34
C LEU A 135 -5.96 8.38 -1.81
N GLY A 136 -6.99 7.71 -1.29
CA GLY A 136 -7.11 7.42 0.13
C GLY A 136 -6.28 6.19 0.52
N SER A 137 -5.69 6.21 1.71
CA SER A 137 -5.00 5.06 2.28
C SER A 137 -5.26 4.93 3.79
N CYS A 138 -5.03 3.74 4.33
CA CYS A 138 -5.10 3.48 5.76
C CYS A 138 -4.09 2.40 6.12
N TRP A 139 -3.29 2.65 7.15
CA TRP A 139 -2.44 1.61 7.72
C TRP A 139 -3.29 0.61 8.49
N ILE A 140 -3.28 -0.63 8.04
CA ILE A 140 -3.95 -1.74 8.71
C ILE A 140 -2.92 -2.52 9.53
N HIS A 141 -3.15 -2.57 10.83
CA HIS A 141 -2.29 -3.31 11.76
C HIS A 141 -2.52 -4.83 11.61
N ARG A 142 -1.72 -5.65 12.29
CA ARG A 142 -1.78 -7.12 12.37
C ARG A 142 -1.05 -7.89 11.27
N ALA A 143 -0.41 -7.21 10.30
CA ALA A 143 0.40 -7.87 9.29
C ALA A 143 1.45 -8.82 9.91
N LYS A 144 2.01 -8.46 11.08
CA LYS A 144 2.91 -9.35 11.81
C LYS A 144 2.26 -10.70 12.11
N GLN A 145 1.08 -10.69 12.72
CA GLN A 145 0.37 -11.92 13.08
C GLN A 145 -0.08 -12.69 11.84
N GLU A 146 -0.50 -11.97 10.78
CA GLU A 146 -0.87 -12.61 9.51
C GLU A 146 0.29 -13.40 8.93
N PHE A 147 1.46 -12.78 8.79
CA PHE A 147 2.63 -13.41 8.13
C PHE A 147 3.46 -14.29 9.05
N ASP A 148 3.29 -14.23 10.36
CA ASP A 148 3.80 -15.23 11.31
C ASP A 148 2.96 -16.53 11.31
N SER A 149 1.72 -16.49 10.80
CA SER A 149 0.85 -17.67 10.69
C SER A 149 1.30 -18.63 9.59
N GLU A 150 0.84 -19.91 9.68
CA GLU A 150 1.14 -20.90 8.61
C GLU A 150 0.53 -20.48 7.26
N ALA A 151 -0.66 -19.87 7.25
CA ALA A 151 -1.29 -19.35 6.04
C ALA A 151 -0.48 -18.19 5.43
N GLY A 152 0.01 -17.28 6.27
CA GLY A 152 0.86 -16.17 5.84
C GLY A 152 2.20 -16.64 5.28
N LYS A 153 2.85 -17.61 5.93
CA LYS A 153 4.08 -18.23 5.43
C LYS A 153 3.86 -18.94 4.08
N ALA A 154 2.71 -19.58 3.90
CA ALA A 154 2.36 -20.18 2.62
C ALA A 154 2.19 -19.13 1.51
N LEU A 155 1.61 -17.97 1.83
CA LEU A 155 1.52 -16.83 0.90
C LEU A 155 2.91 -16.30 0.54
N LEU A 156 3.80 -16.05 1.52
CA LEU A 156 5.16 -15.61 1.25
C LEU A 156 5.89 -16.58 0.30
N LYS A 157 5.78 -17.87 0.56
CA LYS A 157 6.36 -18.90 -0.30
C LYS A 157 5.77 -18.88 -1.72
N SER A 158 4.46 -18.67 -1.85
CA SER A 158 3.81 -18.59 -3.17
C SER A 158 4.23 -17.36 -3.96
N TRP A 159 4.64 -16.29 -3.29
CA TRP A 159 5.19 -15.07 -3.88
C TRP A 159 6.71 -15.15 -4.14
N GLY A 160 7.35 -16.28 -3.81
CA GLY A 160 8.79 -16.45 -3.96
C GLY A 160 9.62 -15.65 -2.95
N ILE A 161 9.01 -15.26 -1.84
CA ILE A 161 9.69 -14.51 -0.78
C ILE A 161 10.29 -15.51 0.21
N GLU A 162 11.61 -15.58 0.22
CA GLU A 162 12.41 -16.42 1.11
C GLU A 162 13.14 -15.58 2.12
N GLY A 163 13.26 -16.06 3.36
CA GLY A 163 13.94 -15.35 4.46
C GLY A 163 13.04 -15.12 5.67
N ASP A 164 13.59 -14.44 6.66
CA ASP A 164 12.90 -14.12 7.92
C ASP A 164 12.32 -12.70 7.87
N TYR A 165 11.12 -12.59 7.33
CA TYR A 165 10.40 -11.32 7.20
C TYR A 165 9.30 -11.17 8.24
N GLU A 166 9.14 -9.93 8.74
CA GLU A 166 8.01 -9.53 9.57
C GLU A 166 7.06 -8.64 8.78
N GLY A 167 5.76 -8.88 8.89
CA GLY A 167 4.74 -7.97 8.39
C GLY A 167 4.70 -6.67 9.19
N ILE A 168 4.82 -5.53 8.50
CA ILE A 168 4.80 -4.19 9.11
C ILE A 168 3.39 -3.59 9.03
N GLY A 169 2.73 -3.77 7.90
CA GLY A 169 1.40 -3.25 7.67
C GLY A 169 0.87 -3.58 6.30
#